data_bc7aa3592affa1286b05d4b518447bc5
#
_entry.id   bc7aa3592affa1286b05d4b518447bc5
#
_cell.length_a   1.000
_cell.length_b   1.000
_cell.length_c   1.000
_cell.angle_alpha   90.00
_cell.angle_beta   90.00
_cell.angle_gamma   90.00
#
_symmetry.space_group_name_H-M   'P 1'
#
loop_
_entity.id
_entity.type
_entity.pdbx_description
1 polymer ?
#
loop_
_entity_poly.entity_id
_entity_poly.type
_entity_poly.pdbx_seq_one_letter_code
_entity_poly.pdbx_strand_id
1 'polypeptide(L)'
;TCLIAFALLGIGSTILQVSLNPLLTNVVKGNVLASSLTAGQVLKAVSSFCGPFIAAFAATVLGNWQYLFPIFALLTLISMGWLMLVHIREESPEQSTSSWGATFGLLKDRTILLLFLGIVFVVGVDVGINTVAPKLLIERCGFDVTGAGVGSSVYFAFRTIGAFVGTFLLARVSGSKYFRVNILVAIAAMIVLFFMSGQYSILVLIALIGFTCSSIFSLIFSMAIQARPEKANEISGLMVTGIFGGAVIPPLMGYCTDLIGTQAGSLIVILCCMCYLLYCSVGIKTRK
;
A
#
# COMPACT_ATOMS: atom_id res chain seq x y z
N THR A 1 26.05 11.10 -1.39
CA THR A 1 26.16 9.66 -1.77
C THR A 1 24.91 8.88 -1.36
N CYS A 2 24.43 8.98 -0.10
CA CYS A 2 23.23 8.25 0.37
C CYS A 2 21.96 8.60 -0.44
N LEU A 3 21.72 9.88 -0.74
CA LEU A 3 20.54 10.29 -1.53
C LEU A 3 20.54 9.67 -2.93
N ILE A 4 21.69 9.58 -3.57
CA ILE A 4 21.81 8.93 -4.89
C ILE A 4 21.51 7.44 -4.79
N ALA A 5 22.03 6.76 -3.75
CA ALA A 5 21.76 5.35 -3.53
C ALA A 5 20.26 5.07 -3.29
N PHE A 6 19.60 5.89 -2.47
CA PHE A 6 18.14 5.80 -2.26
C PHE A 6 17.33 6.12 -3.52
N ALA A 7 17.78 7.09 -4.33
CA ALA A 7 17.15 7.39 -5.61
C ALA A 7 17.24 6.19 -6.57
N LEU A 8 18.42 5.57 -6.70
CA LEU A 8 18.60 4.37 -7.53
C LEU A 8 17.76 3.19 -7.05
N LEU A 9 17.70 2.97 -5.73
CA LEU A 9 16.86 1.94 -5.13
C LEU A 9 15.36 2.20 -5.44
N GLY A 10 14.92 3.45 -5.31
CA GLY A 10 13.55 3.85 -5.62
C GLY A 10 13.20 3.64 -7.10
N ILE A 11 14.08 4.04 -8.02
CA ILE A 11 13.91 3.85 -9.46
C ILE A 11 13.81 2.35 -9.78
N GLY A 12 14.74 1.52 -9.29
CA GLY A 12 14.73 0.07 -9.51
C GLY A 12 13.46 -0.59 -8.97
N SER A 13 13.05 -0.24 -7.75
CA SER A 13 11.81 -0.74 -7.15
C SER A 13 10.56 -0.35 -7.96
N THR A 14 10.53 0.88 -8.48
CA THR A 14 9.41 1.37 -9.31
C THR A 14 9.35 0.62 -10.63
N ILE A 15 10.47 0.43 -11.32
CA ILE A 15 10.54 -0.35 -12.57
C ILE A 15 10.00 -1.76 -12.35
N LEU A 16 10.43 -2.45 -11.29
CA LEU A 16 9.93 -3.78 -10.97
C LEU A 16 8.41 -3.78 -10.71
N GLN A 17 7.89 -2.83 -9.93
CA GLN A 17 6.45 -2.77 -9.64
C GLN A 17 5.61 -2.49 -10.90
N VAL A 18 6.08 -1.61 -11.78
CA VAL A 18 5.38 -1.29 -13.04
C VAL A 18 5.39 -2.48 -13.98
N SER A 19 6.47 -3.25 -14.04
CA SER A 19 6.61 -4.38 -14.96
C SER A 19 5.89 -5.64 -14.47
N LEU A 20 6.01 -5.97 -13.18
CA LEU A 20 5.48 -7.22 -12.63
C LEU A 20 3.94 -7.23 -12.53
N ASN A 21 3.32 -6.10 -12.26
CA ASN A 21 1.87 -6.05 -12.10
C ASN A 21 1.10 -6.37 -13.40
N PRO A 22 1.44 -5.79 -14.58
CA PRO A 22 0.82 -6.18 -15.85
C PRO A 22 1.15 -7.64 -16.24
N LEU A 23 2.38 -8.09 -15.96
CA LEU A 23 2.77 -9.46 -16.25
C LEU A 23 1.86 -10.48 -15.54
N LEU A 24 1.43 -10.17 -14.32
CA LEU A 24 0.48 -11.00 -13.58
C LEU A 24 -0.87 -11.09 -14.30
N THR A 25 -1.29 -10.04 -15.02
CA THR A 25 -2.58 -10.05 -15.75
C THR A 25 -2.60 -11.00 -16.94
N ASN A 26 -1.43 -11.34 -17.49
CA ASN A 26 -1.30 -12.30 -18.58
C ASN A 26 -1.48 -13.74 -18.09
N VAL A 27 -1.17 -13.97 -16.80
CA VAL A 27 -1.28 -15.30 -16.17
C VAL A 27 -2.62 -15.48 -15.47
N VAL A 28 -3.16 -14.43 -14.85
CA VAL A 28 -4.34 -14.48 -13.98
C VAL A 28 -5.38 -13.45 -14.43
N LYS A 29 -6.63 -13.88 -14.62
CA LYS A 29 -7.74 -13.04 -15.10
C LYS A 29 -8.91 -12.99 -14.08
N GLY A 30 -9.73 -11.94 -14.18
CA GLY A 30 -10.97 -11.79 -13.43
C GLY A 30 -10.77 -11.58 -11.92
N ASN A 31 -11.64 -12.17 -11.11
CA ASN A 31 -11.65 -11.99 -9.64
C ASN A 31 -10.39 -12.52 -8.94
N VAL A 32 -9.69 -13.49 -9.57
CA VAL A 32 -8.46 -14.08 -9.03
C VAL A 32 -7.29 -13.09 -9.11
N LEU A 33 -7.35 -12.09 -10.00
CA LEU A 33 -6.31 -11.07 -10.13
C LEU A 33 -6.13 -10.26 -8.83
N ALA A 34 -7.22 -9.79 -8.23
CA ALA A 34 -7.17 -9.06 -6.95
C ALA A 34 -6.59 -9.91 -5.82
N SER A 35 -6.98 -11.19 -5.76
CA SER A 35 -6.43 -12.15 -4.80
C SER A 35 -4.94 -12.35 -5.00
N SER A 36 -4.48 -12.54 -6.23
CA SER A 36 -3.06 -12.74 -6.56
C SER A 36 -2.21 -11.49 -6.26
N LEU A 37 -2.71 -10.30 -6.57
CA LEU A 37 -2.06 -9.03 -6.20
C LEU A 37 -1.97 -8.88 -4.68
N THR A 38 -3.03 -9.27 -3.95
CA THR A 38 -3.04 -9.24 -2.48
C THR A 38 -2.05 -10.26 -1.90
N ALA A 39 -1.93 -11.46 -2.48
CA ALA A 39 -0.90 -12.43 -2.10
C ALA A 39 0.52 -11.87 -2.26
N GLY A 40 0.79 -11.12 -3.33
CA GLY A 40 2.04 -10.39 -3.51
C GLY A 40 2.29 -9.36 -2.38
N GLN A 41 1.24 -8.69 -1.89
CA GLN A 41 1.38 -7.78 -0.73
C GLN A 41 1.69 -8.53 0.57
N VAL A 42 1.20 -9.78 0.75
CA VAL A 42 1.59 -10.62 1.90
C VAL A 42 3.08 -10.92 1.87
N LEU A 43 3.62 -11.34 0.72
CA LEU A 43 5.06 -11.58 0.57
C LEU A 43 5.88 -10.31 0.87
N LYS A 44 5.44 -9.16 0.37
CA LYS A 44 6.07 -7.87 0.68
C LYS A 44 6.03 -7.55 2.18
N ALA A 45 4.91 -7.82 2.84
CA ALA A 45 4.75 -7.58 4.27
C ALA A 45 5.65 -8.51 5.11
N VAL A 46 5.75 -9.80 4.74
CA VAL A 46 6.67 -10.75 5.38
C VAL A 46 8.12 -10.29 5.21
N SER A 47 8.51 -9.87 4.01
CA SER A 47 9.86 -9.33 3.75
C SER A 47 10.14 -8.09 4.60
N SER A 48 9.18 -7.19 4.73
CA SER A 48 9.31 -5.99 5.58
C SER A 48 9.42 -6.34 7.07
N PHE A 49 8.70 -7.38 7.51
CA PHE A 49 8.81 -7.90 8.88
C PHE A 49 10.18 -8.52 9.16
N CYS A 50 10.77 -9.21 8.20
CA CYS A 50 12.11 -9.81 8.33
C CYS A 50 13.24 -8.77 8.37
N GLY A 51 13.04 -7.58 7.80
CA GLY A 51 14.06 -6.53 7.69
C GLY A 51 14.74 -6.18 9.03
N PRO A 52 13.99 -5.82 10.09
CA PRO A 52 14.56 -5.51 11.41
C PRO A 52 15.35 -6.68 12.02
N PHE A 53 14.93 -7.93 11.82
CA PHE A 53 15.64 -9.11 12.31
C PHE A 53 16.98 -9.29 11.58
N ILE A 54 17.02 -9.08 10.27
CA ILE A 54 18.27 -9.12 9.49
C ILE A 54 19.20 -7.99 9.94
N ALA A 55 18.66 -6.79 10.20
CA ALA A 55 19.44 -5.66 10.71
C ALA A 55 20.00 -5.95 12.10
N ALA A 56 19.21 -6.52 13.01
CA ALA A 56 19.65 -6.93 14.34
C ALA A 56 20.73 -8.02 14.26
N PHE A 57 20.54 -9.02 13.42
CA PHE A 57 21.55 -10.07 13.16
C PHE A 57 22.86 -9.46 12.65
N ALA A 58 22.82 -8.56 11.68
CA ALA A 58 24.00 -7.88 11.17
C ALA A 58 24.71 -7.07 12.27
N ALA A 59 23.98 -6.38 13.12
CA ALA A 59 24.53 -5.59 14.21
C ALA A 59 25.16 -6.46 15.32
N THR A 60 24.47 -7.55 15.72
CA THR A 60 24.88 -8.37 16.89
C THR A 60 25.87 -9.45 16.54
N VAL A 61 25.68 -10.17 15.42
CA VAL A 61 26.49 -11.33 15.03
C VAL A 61 27.66 -10.92 14.15
N LEU A 62 27.44 -9.99 13.20
CA LEU A 62 28.49 -9.52 12.28
C LEU A 62 29.23 -8.28 12.81
N GLY A 63 28.79 -7.72 13.95
CA GLY A 63 29.44 -6.59 14.62
C GLY A 63 29.21 -5.23 13.94
N ASN A 64 28.52 -5.15 12.81
CA ASN A 64 28.25 -3.90 12.12
C ASN A 64 26.94 -3.99 11.32
N TRP A 65 26.00 -3.09 11.63
CA TRP A 65 24.69 -2.99 10.95
C TRP A 65 24.83 -2.72 9.44
N GLN A 66 25.94 -2.16 8.97
CA GLN A 66 26.17 -1.87 7.54
C GLN A 66 26.22 -3.14 6.68
N TYR A 67 26.45 -4.31 7.26
CA TYR A 67 26.37 -5.59 6.55
C TYR A 67 24.97 -5.93 6.06
N LEU A 68 23.96 -5.19 6.50
CA LEU A 68 22.61 -5.25 5.95
C LEU A 68 22.59 -5.00 4.43
N PHE A 69 23.36 -4.02 3.95
CA PHE A 69 23.40 -3.66 2.52
C PHE A 69 23.93 -4.78 1.63
N PRO A 70 25.11 -5.38 1.91
CA PRO A 70 25.59 -6.52 1.11
C PRO A 70 24.69 -7.76 1.24
N ILE A 71 24.01 -8.00 2.36
CA ILE A 71 23.04 -9.09 2.50
C ILE A 71 21.87 -8.87 1.53
N PHE A 72 21.27 -7.68 1.50
CA PHE A 72 20.20 -7.37 0.56
C PHE A 72 20.68 -7.35 -0.90
N ALA A 73 21.91 -6.91 -1.18
CA ALA A 73 22.49 -6.99 -2.51
C ALA A 73 22.59 -8.44 -2.98
N LEU A 74 23.07 -9.35 -2.12
CA LEU A 74 23.14 -10.77 -2.42
C LEU A 74 21.76 -11.38 -2.69
N LEU A 75 20.77 -11.09 -1.85
CA LEU A 75 19.39 -11.54 -2.05
C LEU A 75 18.82 -11.03 -3.38
N THR A 76 19.10 -9.79 -3.74
CA THR A 76 18.68 -9.20 -5.02
C THR A 76 19.34 -9.91 -6.21
N LEU A 77 20.64 -10.21 -6.12
CA LEU A 77 21.36 -10.96 -7.17
C LEU A 77 20.81 -12.39 -7.32
N ILE A 78 20.51 -13.07 -6.23
CA ILE A 78 19.87 -14.40 -6.26
C ILE A 78 18.49 -14.30 -6.93
N SER A 79 17.69 -13.31 -6.57
CA SER A 79 16.36 -13.08 -7.15
C SER A 79 16.44 -12.77 -8.65
N MET A 80 17.44 -11.97 -9.06
CA MET A 80 17.71 -11.68 -10.47
C MET A 80 18.07 -12.96 -11.23
N GLY A 81 18.99 -13.78 -10.68
CA GLY A 81 19.38 -15.06 -11.28
C GLY A 81 18.18 -16.01 -11.42
N TRP A 82 17.31 -16.07 -10.39
CA TRP A 82 16.07 -16.85 -10.46
C TRP A 82 15.15 -16.35 -11.57
N LEU A 83 14.94 -15.03 -11.67
CA LEU A 83 14.09 -14.45 -12.71
C LEU A 83 14.60 -14.73 -14.12
N MET A 84 15.92 -14.76 -14.33
CA MET A 84 16.54 -15.12 -15.62
C MET A 84 16.27 -16.57 -16.02
N LEU A 85 16.05 -17.47 -15.05
CA LEU A 85 15.74 -18.89 -15.30
C LEU A 85 14.25 -19.11 -15.62
N VAL A 86 13.40 -18.16 -15.27
CA VAL A 86 11.94 -18.27 -15.54
C VAL A 86 11.68 -17.88 -16.99
N HIS A 87 11.22 -18.85 -17.78
CA HIS A 87 10.82 -18.61 -19.16
C HIS A 87 9.47 -17.88 -19.19
N ILE A 88 9.52 -16.55 -19.38
CA ILE A 88 8.33 -15.73 -19.55
C ILE A 88 8.03 -15.67 -21.05
N ARG A 89 6.82 -16.09 -21.48
CA ARG A 89 6.38 -15.83 -22.85
C ARG A 89 6.26 -14.32 -23.06
N GLU A 90 7.18 -13.78 -23.81
CA GLU A 90 7.05 -12.41 -24.31
C GLU A 90 5.90 -12.41 -25.31
N GLU A 91 4.81 -11.74 -24.99
CA GLU A 91 3.87 -11.33 -26.04
C GLU A 91 4.63 -10.37 -26.94
N SER A 92 4.64 -10.67 -28.26
CA SER A 92 5.25 -9.81 -29.26
C SER A 92 4.83 -8.37 -28.98
N PRO A 93 5.77 -7.41 -28.97
CA PRO A 93 5.42 -6.01 -28.82
C PRO A 93 4.63 -5.56 -30.04
N GLU A 94 3.33 -5.85 -30.10
CA GLU A 94 2.42 -5.12 -30.95
C GLU A 94 2.43 -3.68 -30.46
N GLN A 95 3.42 -2.96 -31.00
CA GLN A 95 3.44 -1.53 -31.27
C GLN A 95 2.39 -0.70 -30.54
N SER A 96 2.58 -0.48 -29.28
CA SER A 96 2.14 0.77 -28.70
C SER A 96 3.31 1.35 -27.92
N THR A 97 4.14 2.14 -28.59
CA THR A 97 4.97 3.13 -27.92
C THR A 97 4.02 4.04 -27.16
N SER A 98 3.75 3.66 -25.91
CA SER A 98 2.89 4.44 -25.02
C SER A 98 3.53 5.80 -24.83
N SER A 99 3.02 6.79 -25.55
CA SER A 99 3.42 8.18 -25.33
C SER A 99 2.99 8.60 -23.92
N TRP A 100 3.81 9.38 -23.24
CA TRP A 100 3.46 10.00 -21.95
C TRP A 100 2.07 10.69 -22.02
N GLY A 101 1.77 11.33 -23.16
CA GLY A 101 0.46 11.93 -23.42
C GLY A 101 -0.69 10.92 -23.46
N ALA A 102 -0.46 9.71 -23.93
CA ALA A 102 -1.48 8.65 -23.94
C ALA A 102 -1.77 8.13 -22.54
N THR A 103 -0.73 7.96 -21.70
CA THR A 103 -0.88 7.51 -20.32
C THR A 103 -1.63 8.54 -19.46
N PHE A 104 -1.24 9.82 -19.51
CA PHE A 104 -1.97 10.88 -18.81
C PHE A 104 -3.34 11.19 -19.46
N GLY A 105 -3.51 10.91 -20.74
CA GLY A 105 -4.81 10.98 -21.43
C GLY A 105 -5.86 10.03 -20.84
N LEU A 106 -5.44 8.93 -20.18
CA LEU A 106 -6.34 8.02 -19.48
C LEU A 106 -7.03 8.67 -18.27
N LEU A 107 -6.46 9.72 -17.70
CA LEU A 107 -7.11 10.48 -16.62
C LEU A 107 -8.37 11.24 -17.07
N LYS A 108 -8.61 11.37 -18.39
CA LYS A 108 -9.88 11.88 -18.93
C LYS A 108 -11.02 10.88 -18.76
N ASP A 109 -10.72 9.58 -18.63
CA ASP A 109 -11.72 8.58 -18.27
C ASP A 109 -12.05 8.71 -16.79
N ARG A 110 -13.31 9.04 -16.48
CA ARG A 110 -13.79 9.26 -15.12
C ARG A 110 -13.52 8.05 -14.21
N THR A 111 -13.64 6.84 -14.74
CA THR A 111 -13.41 5.61 -13.95
C THR A 111 -11.94 5.47 -13.60
N ILE A 112 -11.04 5.68 -14.56
CA ILE A 112 -9.60 5.61 -14.33
C ILE A 112 -9.15 6.71 -13.38
N LEU A 113 -9.67 7.94 -13.53
CA LEU A 113 -9.37 9.03 -12.61
C LEU A 113 -9.80 8.73 -11.17
N LEU A 114 -11.03 8.20 -10.99
CA LEU A 114 -11.51 7.81 -9.66
C LEU A 114 -10.64 6.74 -9.02
N LEU A 115 -10.22 5.74 -9.80
CA LEU A 115 -9.36 4.66 -9.30
C LEU A 115 -7.94 5.15 -9.04
N PHE A 116 -7.39 6.03 -9.87
CA PHE A 116 -6.09 6.66 -9.67
C PHE A 116 -6.06 7.46 -8.35
N LEU A 117 -7.03 8.34 -8.15
CA LEU A 117 -7.15 9.06 -6.88
C LEU A 117 -7.43 8.10 -5.71
N GLY A 118 -8.13 6.98 -5.96
CA GLY A 118 -8.29 5.91 -4.98
C GLY A 118 -6.95 5.33 -4.54
N ILE A 119 -6.00 5.11 -5.45
CA ILE A 119 -4.63 4.69 -5.12
C ILE A 119 -3.91 5.77 -4.30
N VAL A 120 -3.99 7.04 -4.72
CA VAL A 120 -3.37 8.16 -3.98
C VAL A 120 -3.85 8.19 -2.54
N PHE A 121 -5.16 8.09 -2.33
CA PHE A 121 -5.73 8.17 -0.98
C PHE A 121 -5.53 6.90 -0.16
N VAL A 122 -5.58 5.70 -0.74
CA VAL A 122 -5.32 4.47 0.03
C VAL A 122 -3.88 4.39 0.51
N VAL A 123 -2.92 4.81 -0.33
CA VAL A 123 -1.51 4.88 0.08
C VAL A 123 -1.31 5.99 1.11
N GLY A 124 -2.01 7.12 0.96
CA GLY A 124 -2.04 8.19 1.96
C GLY A 124 -2.57 7.72 3.31
N VAL A 125 -3.64 6.93 3.35
CA VAL A 125 -4.16 6.31 4.58
C VAL A 125 -3.13 5.37 5.19
N ASP A 126 -2.51 4.52 4.37
CA ASP A 126 -1.54 3.50 4.82
C ASP A 126 -0.32 4.15 5.50
N VAL A 127 0.31 5.11 4.83
CA VAL A 127 1.45 5.86 5.38
C VAL A 127 1.01 6.76 6.52
N GLY A 128 -0.19 7.35 6.41
CA GLY A 128 -0.76 8.24 7.41
C GLY A 128 -0.98 7.54 8.75
N ILE A 129 -1.67 6.40 8.76
CA ILE A 129 -1.89 5.62 10.00
C ILE A 129 -0.57 5.18 10.61
N ASN A 130 0.36 4.68 9.79
CA ASN A 130 1.67 4.27 10.28
C ASN A 130 2.44 5.43 10.93
N THR A 131 2.29 6.63 10.40
CA THR A 131 2.95 7.84 10.94
C THR A 131 2.27 8.37 12.20
N VAL A 132 0.92 8.33 12.24
CA VAL A 132 0.16 8.92 13.36
C VAL A 132 0.04 7.97 14.55
N ALA A 133 0.09 6.65 14.34
CA ALA A 133 -0.10 5.67 15.41
C ALA A 133 0.88 5.84 16.60
N PRO A 134 2.21 5.98 16.39
CA PRO A 134 3.13 6.28 17.49
C PRO A 134 2.83 7.63 18.15
N LYS A 135 2.52 8.65 17.35
CA LYS A 135 2.26 10.02 17.85
C LYS A 135 1.02 10.08 18.75
N LEU A 136 -0.02 9.30 18.43
CA LEU A 136 -1.21 9.18 19.27
C LEU A 136 -0.90 8.53 20.63
N LEU A 137 -0.04 7.51 20.65
CA LEU A 137 0.38 6.85 21.88
C LEU A 137 1.22 7.79 22.77
N ILE A 138 2.08 8.62 22.16
CA ILE A 138 2.83 9.66 22.89
C ILE A 138 1.87 10.69 23.44
N GLU A 139 1.01 11.27 22.59
CA GLU A 139 0.13 12.38 22.96
C GLU A 139 -0.95 11.98 23.98
N ARG A 140 -1.58 10.81 23.79
CA ARG A 140 -2.76 10.42 24.60
C ARG A 140 -2.47 9.46 25.74
N CYS A 141 -1.36 8.72 25.66
CA CYS A 141 -1.03 7.68 26.63
C CYS A 141 0.29 7.94 27.35
N GLY A 142 1.05 9.01 26.99
CA GLY A 142 2.31 9.34 27.64
C GLY A 142 3.45 8.37 27.37
N PHE A 143 3.41 7.63 26.26
CA PHE A 143 4.51 6.74 25.87
C PHE A 143 5.76 7.54 25.54
N ASP A 144 6.93 6.98 25.86
CA ASP A 144 8.19 7.45 25.32
C ASP A 144 8.31 7.11 23.82
N VAL A 145 9.23 7.77 23.13
CA VAL A 145 9.42 7.61 21.68
C VAL A 145 9.72 6.15 21.30
N THR A 146 10.47 5.45 22.16
CA THR A 146 10.86 4.05 21.90
C THR A 146 9.66 3.11 22.04
N GLY A 147 8.88 3.24 23.11
CA GLY A 147 7.70 2.42 23.35
C GLY A 147 6.55 2.70 22.39
N ALA A 148 6.42 3.94 21.90
CA ALA A 148 5.38 4.32 20.96
C ALA A 148 5.46 3.58 19.62
N GLY A 149 6.63 3.06 19.24
CA GLY A 149 6.81 2.25 18.05
C GLY A 149 5.91 1.01 17.96
N VAL A 150 5.37 0.56 19.11
CA VAL A 150 4.39 -0.54 19.15
C VAL A 150 3.15 -0.23 18.29
N GLY A 151 2.75 1.04 18.17
CA GLY A 151 1.62 1.43 17.31
C GLY A 151 1.82 1.07 15.84
N SER A 152 2.99 1.37 15.28
CA SER A 152 3.35 0.97 13.92
C SER A 152 3.48 -0.55 13.77
N SER A 153 4.07 -1.21 14.77
CA SER A 153 4.24 -2.68 14.76
C SER A 153 2.90 -3.41 14.73
N VAL A 154 1.95 -2.97 15.55
CA VAL A 154 0.58 -3.52 15.59
C VAL A 154 -0.12 -3.27 14.24
N TYR A 155 -0.02 -2.05 13.70
CA TYR A 155 -0.58 -1.74 12.39
C TYR A 155 -0.08 -2.70 11.30
N PHE A 156 1.24 -2.88 11.17
CA PHE A 156 1.83 -3.76 10.16
C PHE A 156 1.51 -5.24 10.38
N ALA A 157 1.49 -5.71 11.64
CA ALA A 157 1.13 -7.08 11.96
C ALA A 157 -0.30 -7.38 11.48
N PHE A 158 -1.27 -6.55 11.85
CA PHE A 158 -2.66 -6.75 11.46
C PHE A 158 -2.92 -6.47 9.99
N ARG A 159 -2.18 -5.56 9.36
CA ARG A 159 -2.18 -5.36 7.92
C ARG A 159 -1.72 -6.63 7.19
N THR A 160 -0.69 -7.30 7.69
CA THR A 160 -0.21 -8.58 7.13
C THR A 160 -1.25 -9.68 7.25
N ILE A 161 -1.82 -9.84 8.46
CA ILE A 161 -2.91 -10.80 8.71
C ILE A 161 -4.11 -10.49 7.82
N GLY A 162 -4.50 -9.22 7.71
CA GLY A 162 -5.60 -8.78 6.85
C GLY A 162 -5.36 -9.05 5.37
N ALA A 163 -4.13 -8.85 4.87
CA ALA A 163 -3.77 -9.18 3.49
C ALA A 163 -3.82 -10.70 3.25
N PHE A 164 -3.35 -11.50 4.20
CA PHE A 164 -3.43 -12.95 4.12
C PHE A 164 -4.89 -13.43 4.05
N VAL A 165 -5.72 -13.00 4.98
CA VAL A 165 -7.16 -13.32 5.00
C VAL A 165 -7.86 -12.77 3.75
N GLY A 166 -7.51 -11.56 3.35
CA GLY A 166 -8.04 -10.89 2.15
C GLY A 166 -7.76 -11.67 0.87
N THR A 167 -6.60 -12.33 0.77
CA THR A 167 -6.25 -13.18 -0.37
C THR A 167 -7.30 -14.29 -0.59
N PHE A 168 -7.71 -14.96 0.47
CA PHE A 168 -8.71 -16.01 0.38
C PHE A 168 -10.13 -15.48 0.21
N LEU A 169 -10.47 -14.38 0.89
CA LEU A 169 -11.80 -13.78 0.79
C LEU A 169 -12.07 -13.20 -0.60
N LEU A 170 -11.09 -12.51 -1.21
CA LEU A 170 -11.23 -11.93 -2.55
C LEU A 170 -11.34 -12.99 -3.65
N ALA A 171 -10.86 -14.20 -3.42
CA ALA A 171 -11.08 -15.32 -4.33
C ALA A 171 -12.54 -15.82 -4.32
N ARG A 172 -13.31 -15.55 -3.25
CA ARG A 172 -14.66 -16.10 -3.03
C ARG A 172 -15.77 -15.05 -3.02
N VAL A 173 -15.45 -13.81 -2.69
CA VAL A 173 -16.40 -12.71 -2.53
C VAL A 173 -16.19 -11.66 -3.61
N SER A 174 -17.26 -11.01 -4.08
CA SER A 174 -17.14 -9.92 -5.05
C SER A 174 -16.30 -8.76 -4.48
N GLY A 175 -15.30 -8.30 -5.27
CA GLY A 175 -14.37 -7.25 -4.86
C GLY A 175 -15.06 -5.97 -4.40
N SER A 176 -16.14 -5.55 -5.08
CA SER A 176 -16.90 -4.35 -4.71
C SER A 176 -17.58 -4.47 -3.34
N LYS A 177 -18.13 -5.65 -3.02
CA LYS A 177 -18.75 -5.88 -1.70
C LYS A 177 -17.68 -5.89 -0.62
N TYR A 178 -16.56 -6.58 -0.87
CA TYR A 178 -15.41 -6.62 0.04
C TYR A 178 -14.88 -5.20 0.31
N PHE A 179 -14.67 -4.39 -0.74
CA PHE A 179 -14.19 -3.02 -0.62
C PHE A 179 -15.11 -2.17 0.27
N ARG A 180 -16.43 -2.19 -0.04
CA ARG A 180 -17.40 -1.39 0.70
C ARG A 180 -17.48 -1.76 2.17
N VAL A 181 -17.53 -3.04 2.50
CA VAL A 181 -17.59 -3.50 3.89
C VAL A 181 -16.33 -3.10 4.65
N ASN A 182 -15.15 -3.36 4.09
CA ASN A 182 -13.89 -3.07 4.77
C ASN A 182 -13.69 -1.56 4.99
N ILE A 183 -14.00 -0.71 4.00
CA ILE A 183 -13.85 0.74 4.17
C ILE A 183 -14.87 1.32 5.17
N LEU A 184 -16.09 0.79 5.23
CA LEU A 184 -17.06 1.20 6.24
C LEU A 184 -16.60 0.84 7.65
N VAL A 185 -16.07 -0.36 7.84
CA VAL A 185 -15.50 -0.77 9.15
C VAL A 185 -14.29 0.09 9.50
N ALA A 186 -13.41 0.40 8.54
CA ALA A 186 -12.26 1.27 8.75
C ALA A 186 -12.68 2.69 9.16
N ILE A 187 -13.71 3.27 8.50
CA ILE A 187 -14.25 4.59 8.85
C ILE A 187 -14.87 4.56 10.26
N ALA A 188 -15.65 3.54 10.58
CA ALA A 188 -16.23 3.41 11.91
C ALA A 188 -15.13 3.31 13.00
N ALA A 189 -14.11 2.50 12.76
CA ALA A 189 -12.95 2.39 13.66
C ALA A 189 -12.20 3.73 13.79
N MET A 190 -12.04 4.48 12.69
CA MET A 190 -11.40 5.80 12.70
C MET A 190 -12.19 6.81 13.51
N ILE A 191 -13.53 6.84 13.37
CA ILE A 191 -14.41 7.73 14.15
C ILE A 191 -14.31 7.40 15.62
N VAL A 192 -14.33 6.12 16.01
CA VAL A 192 -14.17 5.72 17.40
C VAL A 192 -12.79 6.10 17.92
N LEU A 193 -11.72 5.92 17.11
CA LEU A 193 -10.35 6.29 17.47
C LEU A 193 -10.22 7.78 17.83
N PHE A 194 -11.04 8.62 17.23
CA PHE A 194 -11.05 10.06 17.51
C PHE A 194 -11.32 10.37 19.00
N PHE A 195 -12.17 9.57 19.64
CA PHE A 195 -12.63 9.78 21.02
C PHE A 195 -11.87 8.92 22.05
N MET A 196 -11.04 7.98 21.61
CA MET A 196 -10.36 7.05 22.52
C MET A 196 -9.05 7.63 23.06
N SER A 197 -8.81 7.43 24.38
CA SER A 197 -7.58 7.85 25.08
C SER A 197 -6.83 6.69 25.73
N GLY A 198 -7.43 5.49 25.81
CA GLY A 198 -6.79 4.32 26.40
C GLY A 198 -5.87 3.59 25.44
N GLN A 199 -4.66 3.20 25.88
CA GLN A 199 -3.66 2.55 25.02
C GLN A 199 -4.19 1.30 24.30
N TYR A 200 -4.88 0.41 25.02
CA TYR A 200 -5.42 -0.83 24.44
C TYR A 200 -6.49 -0.55 23.39
N SER A 201 -7.38 0.42 23.67
CA SER A 201 -8.42 0.82 22.71
C SER A 201 -7.81 1.41 21.43
N ILE A 202 -6.79 2.25 21.57
CA ILE A 202 -6.07 2.84 20.41
C ILE A 202 -5.39 1.73 19.59
N LEU A 203 -4.68 0.80 20.23
CA LEU A 203 -3.99 -0.29 19.54
C LEU A 203 -4.97 -1.24 18.82
N VAL A 204 -6.09 -1.59 19.45
CA VAL A 204 -7.13 -2.44 18.83
C VAL A 204 -7.76 -1.76 17.62
N LEU A 205 -8.04 -0.46 17.69
CA LEU A 205 -8.60 0.29 16.56
C LEU A 205 -7.58 0.44 15.42
N ILE A 206 -6.31 0.70 15.73
CA ILE A 206 -5.23 0.73 14.74
C ILE A 206 -5.07 -0.65 14.06
N ALA A 207 -5.13 -1.73 14.85
CA ALA A 207 -5.11 -3.10 14.34
C ALA A 207 -6.28 -3.35 13.37
N LEU A 208 -7.50 -2.95 13.76
CA LEU A 208 -8.70 -3.10 12.93
C LEU A 208 -8.61 -2.31 11.63
N ILE A 209 -8.10 -1.07 11.67
CA ILE A 209 -7.87 -0.25 10.47
C ILE A 209 -6.81 -0.91 9.58
N GLY A 210 -5.70 -1.38 10.13
CA GLY A 210 -4.66 -2.09 9.38
C GLY A 210 -5.21 -3.34 8.69
N PHE A 211 -5.99 -4.14 9.42
CA PHE A 211 -6.63 -5.35 8.89
C PHE A 211 -7.57 -5.04 7.72
N THR A 212 -8.46 -4.08 7.89
CA THR A 212 -9.49 -3.75 6.89
C THR A 212 -8.94 -3.03 5.66
N CYS A 213 -7.92 -2.18 5.80
CA CYS A 213 -7.31 -1.45 4.68
C CYS A 213 -6.30 -2.27 3.88
N SER A 214 -5.87 -3.43 4.37
CA SER A 214 -4.74 -4.21 3.84
C SER A 214 -4.84 -4.58 2.35
N SER A 215 -6.03 -4.92 1.86
CA SER A 215 -6.24 -5.42 0.49
C SER A 215 -6.84 -4.37 -0.45
N ILE A 216 -7.15 -3.16 0.04
CA ILE A 216 -7.85 -2.14 -0.75
C ILE A 216 -7.00 -1.67 -1.92
N PHE A 217 -5.69 -1.49 -1.72
CA PHE A 217 -4.75 -1.14 -2.80
C PHE A 217 -4.82 -2.14 -3.96
N SER A 218 -4.64 -3.43 -3.66
CA SER A 218 -4.65 -4.50 -4.67
C SER A 218 -5.99 -4.59 -5.41
N LEU A 219 -7.07 -4.32 -4.69
CA LEU A 219 -8.41 -4.34 -5.24
C LEU A 219 -8.63 -3.18 -6.22
N ILE A 220 -8.29 -1.95 -5.84
CA ILE A 220 -8.39 -0.77 -6.71
C ILE A 220 -7.51 -0.96 -7.94
N PHE A 221 -6.29 -1.45 -7.75
CA PHE A 221 -5.35 -1.72 -8.84
C PHE A 221 -5.92 -2.74 -9.83
N SER A 222 -6.44 -3.86 -9.32
CA SER A 222 -7.11 -4.88 -10.13
C SER A 222 -8.33 -4.34 -10.90
N MET A 223 -9.15 -3.51 -10.24
CA MET A 223 -10.31 -2.88 -10.87
C MET A 223 -9.89 -1.91 -11.98
N ALA A 224 -8.80 -1.18 -11.81
CA ALA A 224 -8.28 -0.26 -12.81
C ALA A 224 -7.83 -1.01 -14.08
N ILE A 225 -7.08 -2.09 -13.94
CA ILE A 225 -6.65 -2.92 -15.08
C ILE A 225 -7.86 -3.57 -15.76
N GLN A 226 -8.83 -4.08 -14.99
CA GLN A 226 -10.02 -4.72 -15.55
C GLN A 226 -10.95 -3.73 -16.27
N ALA A 227 -10.89 -2.43 -15.94
CA ALA A 227 -11.67 -1.40 -16.61
C ALA A 227 -11.25 -1.20 -18.09
N ARG A 228 -9.96 -1.37 -18.42
CA ARG A 228 -9.39 -1.22 -19.76
C ARG A 228 -8.24 -2.22 -19.94
N PRO A 229 -8.53 -3.52 -20.13
CA PRO A 229 -7.50 -4.56 -20.23
C PRO A 229 -6.52 -4.34 -21.38
N GLU A 230 -6.99 -3.71 -22.47
CA GLU A 230 -6.19 -3.36 -23.66
C GLU A 230 -5.07 -2.34 -23.37
N LYS A 231 -5.14 -1.63 -22.22
CA LYS A 231 -4.18 -0.62 -21.77
C LYS A 231 -3.59 -0.95 -20.40
N ALA A 232 -3.44 -2.23 -20.10
CA ALA A 232 -3.00 -2.70 -18.79
C ALA A 232 -1.63 -2.14 -18.40
N ASN A 233 -0.70 -1.99 -19.34
CA ASN A 233 0.64 -1.46 -19.09
C ASN A 233 0.61 0.02 -18.70
N GLU A 234 -0.12 0.86 -19.47
CA GLU A 234 -0.26 2.28 -19.20
C GLU A 234 -1.00 2.52 -17.88
N ILE A 235 -2.05 1.75 -17.62
CA ILE A 235 -2.81 1.84 -16.37
C ILE A 235 -1.94 1.40 -15.19
N SER A 236 -1.15 0.35 -15.32
CA SER A 236 -0.23 -0.07 -14.27
C SER A 236 0.77 1.04 -13.93
N GLY A 237 1.41 1.64 -14.96
CA GLY A 237 2.31 2.77 -14.77
C GLY A 237 1.62 3.95 -14.08
N LEU A 238 0.40 4.29 -14.52
CA LEU A 238 -0.39 5.36 -13.93
C LEU A 238 -0.75 5.06 -12.47
N MET A 239 -1.22 3.85 -12.16
CA MET A 239 -1.57 3.45 -10.79
C MET A 239 -0.36 3.45 -9.85
N VAL A 240 0.82 2.99 -10.33
CA VAL A 240 2.07 3.06 -9.56
C VAL A 240 2.47 4.50 -9.28
N THR A 241 2.26 5.43 -10.23
CA THR A 241 2.47 6.86 -9.98
C THR A 241 1.59 7.36 -8.83
N GLY A 242 0.38 6.82 -8.65
CA GLY A 242 -0.51 7.14 -7.53
C GLY A 242 0.05 6.84 -6.14
N ILE A 243 1.10 6.00 -6.02
CA ILE A 243 1.82 5.75 -4.75
C ILE A 243 2.42 7.06 -4.18
N PHE A 244 2.59 8.08 -5.03
CA PHE A 244 2.94 9.45 -4.61
C PHE A 244 2.02 10.03 -3.51
N GLY A 245 0.82 9.51 -3.33
CA GLY A 245 -0.05 9.84 -2.20
C GLY A 245 0.63 9.71 -0.84
N GLY A 246 1.55 8.74 -0.69
CA GLY A 246 2.38 8.58 0.51
C GLY A 246 3.36 9.72 0.77
N ALA A 247 3.67 10.53 -0.24
CA ALA A 247 4.51 11.72 -0.10
C ALA A 247 3.68 13.00 0.13
N VAL A 248 2.43 13.03 -0.33
CA VAL A 248 1.56 14.23 -0.26
C VAL A 248 0.75 14.28 1.04
N ILE A 249 0.18 13.14 1.44
CA ILE A 249 -0.76 13.12 2.56
C ILE A 249 -0.08 13.40 3.92
N PRO A 250 1.10 12.84 4.27
CA PRO A 250 1.73 13.13 5.55
C PRO A 250 2.07 14.61 5.79
N PRO A 251 2.58 15.39 4.83
CA PRO A 251 2.73 16.83 5.00
C PRO A 251 1.41 17.57 5.28
N LEU A 252 0.32 17.18 4.60
CA LEU A 252 -1.01 17.75 4.87
C LEU A 252 -1.48 17.41 6.28
N MET A 253 -1.22 16.17 6.75
CA MET A 253 -1.50 15.76 8.12
C MET A 253 -0.71 16.61 9.13
N GLY A 254 0.59 16.84 8.87
CA GLY A 254 1.43 17.71 9.71
C GLY A 254 0.86 19.13 9.79
N TYR A 255 0.55 19.72 8.66
CA TYR A 255 -0.04 21.05 8.60
C TYR A 255 -1.37 21.15 9.37
N CYS A 256 -2.28 20.19 9.20
CA CYS A 256 -3.54 20.16 9.95
C CYS A 256 -3.33 19.93 11.45
N THR A 257 -2.32 19.13 11.82
CA THR A 257 -1.94 18.92 13.22
C THR A 257 -1.43 20.19 13.87
N ASP A 258 -0.58 20.96 13.15
CA ASP A 258 -0.04 22.23 13.63
C ASP A 258 -1.15 23.28 13.79
N LEU A 259 -2.14 23.31 12.89
CA LEU A 259 -3.29 24.24 12.99
C LEU A 259 -4.21 23.93 14.18
N ILE A 260 -4.43 22.65 14.48
CA ILE A 260 -5.35 22.20 15.54
C ILE A 260 -4.63 22.08 16.89
N GLY A 261 -3.30 21.93 16.86
CA GLY A 261 -2.47 21.76 18.05
C GLY A 261 -2.49 20.33 18.63
N THR A 262 -3.13 19.37 17.96
CA THR A 262 -3.25 17.96 18.38
C THR A 262 -3.23 17.00 17.19
N GLN A 263 -2.94 15.71 17.43
CA GLN A 263 -2.99 14.69 16.39
C GLN A 263 -4.40 14.46 15.79
N ALA A 264 -5.45 15.08 16.34
CA ALA A 264 -6.77 15.13 15.75
C ALA A 264 -6.74 15.69 14.31
N GLY A 265 -5.86 16.65 14.01
CA GLY A 265 -5.66 17.17 12.65
C GLY A 265 -5.26 16.09 11.65
N SER A 266 -4.30 15.24 12.03
CA SER A 266 -3.90 14.09 11.22
C SER A 266 -5.04 13.09 11.01
N LEU A 267 -5.83 12.80 12.05
CA LEU A 267 -6.97 11.87 11.96
C LEU A 267 -8.05 12.40 11.01
N ILE A 268 -8.31 13.72 10.99
CA ILE A 268 -9.27 14.34 10.06
C ILE A 268 -8.84 14.12 8.61
N VAL A 269 -7.58 14.37 8.29
CA VAL A 269 -7.05 14.18 6.93
C VAL A 269 -7.20 12.72 6.49
N ILE A 270 -6.85 11.77 7.35
CA ILE A 270 -7.01 10.33 7.07
C ILE A 270 -8.48 9.97 6.88
N LEU A 271 -9.38 10.49 7.71
CA LEU A 271 -10.82 10.26 7.59
C LEU A 271 -11.36 10.81 6.26
N CYS A 272 -10.93 11.98 5.82
CA CYS A 272 -11.28 12.53 4.50
C CYS A 272 -10.82 11.61 3.37
N CYS A 273 -9.60 11.07 3.45
CA CYS A 273 -9.11 10.08 2.48
C CYS A 273 -9.99 8.80 2.48
N MET A 274 -10.37 8.30 3.66
CA MET A 274 -11.26 7.13 3.77
C MET A 274 -12.66 7.40 3.22
N CYS A 275 -13.22 8.59 3.43
CA CYS A 275 -14.49 9.00 2.85
C CYS A 275 -14.44 9.02 1.31
N TYR A 276 -13.32 9.47 0.73
CA TYR A 276 -13.12 9.36 -0.71
C TYR A 276 -13.08 7.90 -1.17
N LEU A 277 -12.41 7.02 -0.44
CA LEU A 277 -12.39 5.58 -0.76
C LEU A 277 -13.79 4.95 -0.69
N LEU A 278 -14.61 5.38 0.26
CA LEU A 278 -16.02 4.97 0.32
C LEU A 278 -16.77 5.44 -0.93
N TYR A 279 -16.62 6.70 -1.33
CA TYR A 279 -17.20 7.22 -2.56
C TYR A 279 -16.77 6.40 -3.78
N CYS A 280 -15.46 6.07 -3.91
CA CYS A 280 -14.94 5.15 -4.92
C CYS A 280 -15.67 3.80 -4.91
N SER A 281 -15.86 3.20 -3.73
CA SER A 281 -16.48 1.87 -3.58
C SER A 281 -17.94 1.82 -4.03
N VAL A 282 -18.63 2.95 -3.99
CA VAL A 282 -20.05 3.09 -4.43
C VAL A 282 -20.12 3.50 -5.90
N GLY A 283 -19.22 4.38 -6.33
CA GLY A 283 -19.24 4.97 -7.68
C GLY A 283 -18.84 4.00 -8.79
N ILE A 284 -18.10 2.93 -8.45
CA ILE A 284 -17.64 1.94 -9.43
C ILE A 284 -18.64 0.78 -9.46
N LYS A 285 -19.55 0.81 -10.44
CA LYS A 285 -20.35 -0.38 -10.77
C LYS A 285 -19.41 -1.37 -11.46
N THR A 286 -19.02 -2.43 -10.76
CA THR A 286 -18.39 -3.58 -11.41
C THR A 286 -19.35 -4.10 -12.47
N ARG A 287 -18.96 -4.02 -13.75
CA ARG A 287 -19.60 -4.82 -14.78
C ARG A 287 -19.45 -6.28 -14.37
N LYS A 288 -20.60 -6.96 -14.18
CA LYS A 288 -20.69 -8.41 -13.99
C LYS A 288 -20.14 -9.11 -15.22
#